data_11c20204d8609d0c6c350c2ee9d32d31
#
_entry.id   11c20204d8609d0c6c350c2ee9d32d31
#
_cell.length_a   1.000
_cell.length_b   1.000
_cell.length_c   1.000
_cell.angle_alpha   90.00
_cell.angle_beta   90.00
_cell.angle_gamma   90.00
#
_symmetry.space_group_name_H-M   'P 1'
#
loop_
_entity.id
_entity.type
_entity.pdbx_description
1 polymer ?
#
loop_
_entity_poly.entity_id
_entity_poly.type
_entity_poly.pdbx_seq_one_letter_code
_entity_poly.pdbx_strand_id
1 'polypeptide(L)'
;MCCVMGYTGHDLSAAKFKEYLLRTVMRGPDDQRVVEGPFGLMGFGRLAIMGLTPEGMQPFYRGADCVVCNGELYGFRFEKEILKRRGYKFQSDCDCEILLPLYYEYGLDMFRHMDSEFALIMYDSRKDRLIAARDPIGIRPLFYGYSKSSHQIAFASEMQNLIGWCDDIRPFPIGSYYCDGRFVRYEDIADVPAPMQDDMDTILTNIREKLIAGVEKRLDADAPVGFLLSGGLDSSLACSTA
;
A
#
# COMPACT_ATOMS: atom_id res chain seq x y z
N MET A 1 2.75 9.35 -6.83
CA MET A 1 2.51 8.20 -5.91
C MET A 1 2.36 8.75 -4.50
N CYS A 2 1.43 8.22 -3.72
CA CYS A 2 1.21 8.67 -2.35
C CYS A 2 2.43 8.44 -1.43
N CYS A 3 2.39 8.99 -0.22
CA CYS A 3 3.34 8.74 0.85
C CYS A 3 2.60 8.29 2.10
N VAL A 4 3.10 7.27 2.77
CA VAL A 4 2.63 6.82 4.08
C VAL A 4 3.74 6.93 5.11
N MET A 5 3.37 7.30 6.34
CA MET A 5 4.24 7.25 7.52
C MET A 5 3.46 6.71 8.72
N GLY A 6 4.13 6.01 9.61
CA GLY A 6 3.60 5.54 10.89
C GLY A 6 4.67 5.52 11.96
N TYR A 7 4.28 5.78 13.20
CA TYR A 7 5.16 5.74 14.35
C TYR A 7 4.41 5.29 15.60
N THR A 8 4.94 4.30 16.29
CA THR A 8 4.28 3.72 17.47
C THR A 8 4.58 4.46 18.78
N GLY A 9 5.50 5.42 18.79
CA GLY A 9 5.84 6.20 19.98
C GLY A 9 4.99 7.45 20.16
N HIS A 10 5.07 8.03 21.36
CA HIS A 10 4.34 9.23 21.76
C HIS A 10 5.27 10.40 22.15
N ASP A 11 6.58 10.25 21.93
CA ASP A 11 7.62 11.23 22.27
C ASP A 11 7.91 12.22 21.13
N LEU A 12 7.24 12.09 19.99
CA LEU A 12 7.32 12.99 18.84
C LEU A 12 6.00 13.73 18.67
N SER A 13 6.03 15.07 18.54
CA SER A 13 4.81 15.83 18.29
C SER A 13 4.29 15.64 16.85
N ALA A 14 2.98 15.73 16.66
CA ALA A 14 2.34 15.66 15.34
C ALA A 14 2.90 16.74 14.38
N ALA A 15 3.23 17.94 14.89
CA ALA A 15 3.83 19.00 14.09
C ALA A 15 5.23 18.58 13.55
N LYS A 16 6.06 17.99 14.42
CA LYS A 16 7.40 17.53 14.01
C LYS A 16 7.32 16.33 13.08
N PHE A 17 6.39 15.41 13.30
CA PHE A 17 6.13 14.29 12.42
C PHE A 17 5.65 14.76 11.03
N LYS A 18 4.84 15.83 10.97
CA LYS A 18 4.42 16.46 9.71
C LYS A 18 5.59 17.04 8.94
N GLU A 19 6.56 17.68 9.62
CA GLU A 19 7.79 18.16 8.95
C GLU A 19 8.53 17.00 8.26
N TYR A 20 8.60 15.83 8.90
CA TYR A 20 9.21 14.65 8.29
C TYR A 20 8.40 14.09 7.12
N LEU A 21 7.08 14.07 7.22
CA LEU A 21 6.18 13.68 6.11
C LEU A 21 6.39 14.59 4.89
N LEU A 22 6.48 15.90 5.11
CA LEU A 22 6.63 16.90 4.05
C LEU A 22 7.97 16.84 3.30
N ARG A 23 8.97 16.11 3.79
CA ARG A 23 10.21 15.86 3.03
C ARG A 23 9.94 15.16 1.71
N THR A 24 8.85 14.43 1.62
CA THR A 24 8.41 13.71 0.41
C THR A 24 7.11 14.29 -0.17
N VAL A 25 6.87 15.58 0.03
CA VAL A 25 5.64 16.25 -0.47
C VAL A 25 5.43 16.06 -1.98
N MET A 26 6.49 15.94 -2.77
CA MET A 26 6.41 15.70 -4.21
C MET A 26 5.81 14.34 -4.58
N ARG A 27 5.75 13.38 -3.64
CA ARG A 27 5.05 12.11 -3.84
C ARG A 27 3.53 12.26 -3.71
N GLY A 28 3.08 13.08 -2.76
CA GLY A 28 1.67 13.31 -2.48
C GLY A 28 1.38 14.81 -2.36
N PRO A 29 1.40 15.55 -3.49
CA PRO A 29 1.32 17.02 -3.45
C PRO A 29 -0.09 17.55 -3.22
N ASP A 30 -1.14 16.73 -3.45
CA ASP A 30 -2.52 17.22 -3.49
C ASP A 30 -3.06 17.53 -2.09
N ASP A 31 -2.73 16.69 -1.10
CA ASP A 31 -3.11 16.92 0.31
C ASP A 31 -2.21 16.13 1.26
N GLN A 32 -2.03 16.61 2.51
CA GLN A 32 -1.25 15.94 3.55
C GLN A 32 -1.98 15.97 4.89
N ARG A 33 -2.11 14.79 5.50
CA ARG A 33 -2.77 14.61 6.78
C ARG A 33 -1.86 13.87 7.77
N VAL A 34 -1.86 14.34 9.00
CA VAL A 34 -1.27 13.63 10.15
C VAL A 34 -2.36 13.46 11.18
N VAL A 35 -2.45 12.28 11.74
CA VAL A 35 -3.38 11.94 12.81
C VAL A 35 -2.61 11.31 13.96
N GLU A 36 -3.08 11.57 15.18
CA GLU A 36 -2.56 11.03 16.42
C GLU A 36 -3.63 10.19 17.10
N GLY A 37 -3.24 9.09 17.72
CA GLY A 37 -4.14 8.19 18.40
C GLY A 37 -3.40 7.24 19.35
N PRO A 38 -4.09 6.23 19.89
CA PRO A 38 -3.45 5.21 20.74
C PRO A 38 -2.26 4.53 20.06
N PHE A 39 -2.30 4.41 18.73
CA PHE A 39 -1.24 3.84 17.90
C PHE A 39 0.01 4.72 17.79
N GLY A 40 0.02 5.93 18.33
CA GLY A 40 1.04 6.95 18.11
C GLY A 40 0.65 7.90 16.98
N LEU A 41 1.46 8.00 15.91
CA LEU A 41 1.26 8.93 14.79
C LEU A 41 1.13 8.19 13.46
N MET A 42 0.22 8.65 12.62
CA MET A 42 0.04 8.17 11.24
C MET A 42 -0.05 9.35 10.28
N GLY A 43 0.66 9.28 9.16
CA GLY A 43 0.73 10.34 8.15
C GLY A 43 0.44 9.82 6.76
N PHE A 44 -0.26 10.64 5.98
CA PHE A 44 -0.58 10.37 4.59
C PHE A 44 -0.37 11.61 3.72
N GLY A 45 0.36 11.44 2.62
CA GLY A 45 0.49 12.42 1.54
C GLY A 45 -0.20 11.88 0.29
N ARG A 46 -1.20 12.58 -0.22
CA ARG A 46 -2.06 12.15 -1.32
C ARG A 46 -1.54 12.60 -2.68
N LEU A 47 -1.50 11.68 -3.63
CA LEU A 47 -1.62 11.91 -5.06
C LEU A 47 -2.91 11.23 -5.51
N ALA A 48 -3.91 12.01 -5.91
CA ALA A 48 -5.24 11.49 -6.23
C ALA A 48 -5.23 10.84 -7.62
N ILE A 49 -5.36 9.50 -7.65
CA ILE A 49 -5.46 8.69 -8.86
C ILE A 49 -6.83 8.02 -8.92
N MET A 50 -7.28 7.45 -7.78
CA MET A 50 -8.59 6.86 -7.59
C MET A 50 -9.39 7.66 -6.58
N GLY A 51 -10.73 7.78 -6.79
CA GLY A 51 -11.62 8.51 -5.89
C GLY A 51 -11.20 9.96 -5.74
N LEU A 52 -11.22 10.74 -6.83
CA LEU A 52 -10.63 12.10 -6.91
C LEU A 52 -11.25 13.13 -5.95
N THR A 53 -12.38 12.80 -5.33
CA THR A 53 -13.08 13.68 -4.39
C THR A 53 -12.39 13.74 -3.02
N PRO A 54 -12.71 14.72 -2.15
CA PRO A 54 -12.14 14.83 -0.80
C PRO A 54 -12.35 13.60 0.08
N GLU A 55 -13.43 12.83 -0.15
CA GLU A 55 -13.74 11.60 0.57
C GLU A 55 -12.70 10.48 0.34
N GLY A 56 -11.93 10.56 -0.76
CA GLY A 56 -10.80 9.66 -1.01
C GLY A 56 -9.55 9.98 -0.18
N MET A 57 -9.58 11.00 0.70
CA MET A 57 -8.44 11.32 1.56
C MET A 57 -8.33 10.35 2.74
N GLN A 58 -7.12 9.86 2.96
CA GLN A 58 -6.79 8.93 4.03
C GLN A 58 -6.25 9.66 5.29
N PRO A 59 -6.29 9.02 6.49
CA PRO A 59 -6.69 7.63 6.77
C PRO A 59 -8.17 7.37 6.56
N PHE A 60 -8.48 6.14 6.09
CA PHE A 60 -9.85 5.63 6.17
C PHE A 60 -10.12 5.07 7.55
N TYR A 61 -11.34 5.31 8.06
CA TYR A 61 -11.75 4.91 9.39
C TYR A 61 -12.95 3.96 9.37
N ARG A 62 -12.95 3.01 10.33
CA ARG A 62 -14.14 2.25 10.75
C ARG A 62 -14.15 2.13 12.27
N GLY A 63 -14.99 2.92 12.90
CA GLY A 63 -14.92 3.12 14.36
C GLY A 63 -13.57 3.75 14.73
N ALA A 64 -12.81 3.09 15.61
CA ALA A 64 -11.48 3.52 16.02
C ALA A 64 -10.33 2.88 15.17
N ASP A 65 -10.65 1.94 14.27
CA ASP A 65 -9.68 1.36 13.35
C ASP A 65 -9.40 2.32 12.21
N CYS A 66 -8.15 2.37 11.76
CA CYS A 66 -7.78 3.22 10.63
C CYS A 66 -6.67 2.60 9.76
N VAL A 67 -6.60 3.05 8.51
CA VAL A 67 -5.59 2.60 7.54
C VAL A 67 -5.15 3.73 6.63
N VAL A 68 -3.85 3.77 6.33
CA VAL A 68 -3.26 4.52 5.22
C VAL A 68 -2.55 3.55 4.28
N CYS A 69 -2.69 3.78 2.98
CA CYS A 69 -2.10 2.94 1.96
C CYS A 69 -1.59 3.78 0.79
N ASN A 70 -0.35 3.55 0.40
CA ASN A 70 0.17 3.91 -0.91
C ASN A 70 0.10 2.67 -1.78
N GLY A 71 -0.95 2.51 -2.56
CA GLY A 71 -1.19 1.28 -3.31
C GLY A 71 -2.20 1.47 -4.42
N GLU A 72 -2.41 0.37 -5.14
CA GLU A 72 -3.45 0.17 -6.14
C GLU A 72 -4.01 -1.24 -5.95
N LEU A 73 -5.32 -1.33 -5.72
CA LEU A 73 -6.01 -2.60 -5.51
C LEU A 73 -6.81 -2.92 -6.78
N TYR A 74 -6.29 -3.84 -7.57
CA TYR A 74 -6.90 -4.21 -8.84
C TYR A 74 -8.20 -4.99 -8.63
N GLY A 75 -9.20 -4.71 -9.46
CA GLY A 75 -10.51 -5.33 -9.33
C GLY A 75 -11.31 -4.91 -8.09
N PHE A 76 -10.89 -3.87 -7.36
CA PHE A 76 -11.53 -3.41 -6.12
C PHE A 76 -13.03 -3.11 -6.28
N ARG A 77 -13.47 -2.69 -7.47
CA ARG A 77 -14.90 -2.38 -7.72
C ARG A 77 -15.77 -3.61 -7.53
N PHE A 78 -15.30 -4.77 -7.98
CA PHE A 78 -16.00 -6.05 -7.80
C PHE A 78 -15.99 -6.47 -6.31
N GLU A 79 -14.85 -6.40 -5.65
CA GLU A 79 -14.73 -6.69 -4.22
C GLU A 79 -15.60 -5.75 -3.37
N LYS A 80 -15.64 -4.47 -3.71
CA LYS A 80 -16.49 -3.47 -3.05
C LYS A 80 -17.97 -3.84 -3.13
N GLU A 81 -18.45 -4.34 -4.26
CA GLU A 81 -19.83 -4.82 -4.40
C GLU A 81 -20.12 -6.06 -3.55
N ILE A 82 -19.17 -7.00 -3.45
CA ILE A 82 -19.29 -8.15 -2.55
C ILE A 82 -19.37 -7.66 -1.09
N LEU A 83 -18.49 -6.76 -0.69
CA LEU A 83 -18.47 -6.21 0.66
C LEU A 83 -19.75 -5.40 0.97
N LYS A 84 -20.30 -4.65 0.02
CA LYS A 84 -21.63 -4.00 0.17
C LYS A 84 -22.75 -4.99 0.46
N ARG A 85 -22.79 -6.13 -0.24
CA ARG A 85 -23.76 -7.21 0.01
C ARG A 85 -23.61 -7.83 1.40
N ARG A 86 -22.41 -7.78 1.98
CA ARG A 86 -22.13 -8.19 3.37
C ARG A 86 -22.45 -7.10 4.41
N GLY A 87 -22.95 -5.94 3.97
CA GLY A 87 -23.40 -4.85 4.84
C GLY A 87 -22.39 -3.74 5.08
N TYR A 88 -21.23 -3.77 4.43
CA TYR A 88 -20.26 -2.67 4.52
C TYR A 88 -20.73 -1.45 3.74
N LYS A 89 -20.54 -0.26 4.33
CA LYS A 89 -20.85 1.02 3.69
C LYS A 89 -19.54 1.69 3.29
N PHE A 90 -19.53 2.39 2.16
CA PHE A 90 -18.39 3.11 1.61
C PHE A 90 -18.78 4.57 1.36
N GLN A 91 -17.82 5.48 1.50
CA GLN A 91 -18.02 6.92 1.37
C GLN A 91 -17.33 7.49 0.14
N SER A 92 -16.32 6.81 -0.39
CA SER A 92 -15.53 7.26 -1.53
C SER A 92 -15.48 6.20 -2.62
N ASP A 93 -14.97 6.58 -3.79
CA ASP A 93 -14.61 5.64 -4.86
C ASP A 93 -13.13 5.26 -4.87
N CYS A 94 -12.41 5.56 -3.78
CA CYS A 94 -11.05 5.12 -3.60
C CYS A 94 -10.99 3.60 -3.35
N ASP A 95 -10.08 2.95 -4.03
CA ASP A 95 -9.80 1.52 -3.92
C ASP A 95 -9.36 1.11 -2.51
N CYS A 96 -8.50 1.91 -1.88
CA CYS A 96 -7.97 1.64 -0.55
C CYS A 96 -9.02 1.65 0.57
N GLU A 97 -10.24 2.17 0.33
CA GLU A 97 -11.31 2.14 1.35
C GLU A 97 -11.79 0.72 1.67
N ILE A 98 -11.55 -0.27 0.79
CA ILE A 98 -11.93 -1.67 1.05
C ILE A 98 -10.98 -2.39 2.02
N LEU A 99 -9.82 -1.82 2.36
CA LEU A 99 -8.79 -2.50 3.15
C LEU A 99 -9.25 -2.90 4.56
N LEU A 100 -9.93 -2.00 5.29
CA LEU A 100 -10.47 -2.35 6.61
C LEU A 100 -11.57 -3.43 6.54
N PRO A 101 -12.55 -3.35 5.62
CA PRO A 101 -13.46 -4.47 5.36
C PRO A 101 -12.77 -5.79 5.06
N LEU A 102 -11.75 -5.81 4.19
CA LEU A 102 -10.98 -7.03 3.90
C LEU A 102 -10.28 -7.57 5.14
N TYR A 103 -9.72 -6.68 5.97
CA TYR A 103 -9.12 -7.08 7.24
C TYR A 103 -10.15 -7.69 8.20
N TYR A 104 -11.37 -7.21 8.23
CA TYR A 104 -12.43 -7.77 9.08
C TYR A 104 -12.90 -9.15 8.61
N GLU A 105 -12.89 -9.40 7.29
CA GLU A 105 -13.29 -10.68 6.72
C GLU A 105 -12.19 -11.75 6.82
N TYR A 106 -10.94 -11.36 6.56
CA TYR A 106 -9.84 -12.32 6.36
C TYR A 106 -8.71 -12.19 7.42
N GLY A 107 -8.75 -11.19 8.30
CA GLY A 107 -7.64 -10.92 9.21
C GLY A 107 -6.35 -10.63 8.45
N LEU A 108 -5.23 -11.13 8.94
CA LEU A 108 -3.92 -10.95 8.28
C LEU A 108 -3.75 -11.78 6.99
N ASP A 109 -4.61 -12.77 6.77
CA ASP A 109 -4.62 -13.53 5.50
C ASP A 109 -5.12 -12.68 4.32
N MET A 110 -5.73 -11.50 4.56
CA MET A 110 -6.13 -10.57 3.50
C MET A 110 -5.03 -10.31 2.47
N PHE A 111 -3.78 -10.26 2.91
CA PHE A 111 -2.64 -9.98 2.03
C PHE A 111 -2.42 -11.03 0.93
N ARG A 112 -2.90 -12.25 1.13
CA ARG A 112 -2.88 -13.33 0.13
C ARG A 112 -4.05 -13.30 -0.83
N HIS A 113 -5.12 -12.56 -0.48
CA HIS A 113 -6.34 -12.45 -1.27
C HIS A 113 -6.36 -11.20 -2.15
N MET A 114 -5.39 -10.30 -1.99
CA MET A 114 -5.35 -9.04 -2.71
C MET A 114 -4.51 -9.16 -3.98
N ASP A 115 -5.09 -8.85 -5.14
CA ASP A 115 -4.32 -8.55 -6.35
C ASP A 115 -3.98 -7.05 -6.32
N SER A 116 -2.79 -6.73 -5.84
CA SER A 116 -2.46 -5.34 -5.51
C SER A 116 -0.96 -5.08 -5.46
N GLU A 117 -0.59 -3.83 -5.64
CA GLU A 117 0.71 -3.29 -5.28
C GLU A 117 0.53 -2.27 -4.16
N PHE A 118 1.18 -2.48 -3.03
CA PHE A 118 0.89 -1.66 -1.85
C PHE A 118 2.03 -1.55 -0.84
N ALA A 119 1.99 -0.44 -0.11
CA ALA A 119 2.63 -0.25 1.19
C ALA A 119 1.58 0.38 2.10
N LEU A 120 1.19 -0.30 3.18
CA LEU A 120 0.14 0.17 4.07
C LEU A 120 0.56 0.16 5.54
N ILE A 121 -0.14 0.99 6.31
CA ILE A 121 -0.05 1.02 7.77
C ILE A 121 -1.49 1.08 8.29
N MET A 122 -1.84 0.16 9.20
CA MET A 122 -3.19 -0.01 9.72
C MET A 122 -3.14 -0.12 11.25
N TYR A 123 -4.15 0.41 11.91
CA TYR A 123 -4.37 0.22 13.33
C TYR A 123 -5.65 -0.57 13.59
N ASP A 124 -5.54 -1.66 14.34
CA ASP A 124 -6.63 -2.46 14.87
C ASP A 124 -6.85 -2.12 16.34
N SER A 125 -7.85 -1.29 16.62
CA SER A 125 -8.17 -0.81 17.95
C SER A 125 -8.67 -1.89 18.91
N ARG A 126 -9.24 -2.98 18.37
CA ARG A 126 -9.77 -4.09 19.19
C ARG A 126 -8.65 -4.95 19.77
N LYS A 127 -7.50 -4.99 19.12
CA LYS A 127 -6.31 -5.73 19.57
C LYS A 127 -5.18 -4.80 19.98
N ASP A 128 -5.43 -3.48 19.93
CA ASP A 128 -4.45 -2.43 20.23
C ASP A 128 -3.10 -2.67 19.54
N ARG A 129 -3.14 -2.81 18.21
CA ARG A 129 -1.93 -3.13 17.45
C ARG A 129 -1.83 -2.37 16.13
N LEU A 130 -0.61 -1.99 15.81
CA LEU A 130 -0.28 -1.43 14.52
C LEU A 130 0.28 -2.54 13.60
N ILE A 131 -0.24 -2.54 12.38
CA ILE A 131 0.14 -3.46 11.31
C ILE A 131 0.75 -2.62 10.19
N ALA A 132 1.93 -2.99 9.70
CA ALA A 132 2.47 -2.46 8.46
C ALA A 132 2.69 -3.63 7.49
N ALA A 133 2.47 -3.41 6.19
CA ALA A 133 2.65 -4.47 5.21
C ALA A 133 3.09 -3.92 3.85
N ARG A 134 3.81 -4.75 3.09
CA ARG A 134 4.33 -4.43 1.76
C ARG A 134 4.04 -5.55 0.78
N ASP A 135 3.73 -5.20 -0.46
CA ASP A 135 3.41 -6.12 -1.54
C ASP A 135 4.51 -7.16 -1.82
N PRO A 136 4.18 -8.33 -2.44
CA PRO A 136 5.11 -9.43 -2.65
C PRO A 136 6.31 -9.12 -3.55
N ILE A 137 6.17 -8.14 -4.46
CA ILE A 137 7.22 -7.73 -5.40
C ILE A 137 8.01 -6.54 -4.83
N GLY A 138 7.39 -5.75 -3.92
CA GLY A 138 7.95 -4.53 -3.38
C GLY A 138 7.85 -3.35 -4.34
N ILE A 139 6.80 -3.33 -5.18
CA ILE A 139 6.55 -2.24 -6.14
C ILE A 139 6.40 -0.92 -5.40
N ARG A 140 5.64 -0.92 -4.30
CA ARG A 140 5.51 0.26 -3.46
C ARG A 140 6.62 0.29 -2.42
N PRO A 141 7.37 1.41 -2.31
CA PRO A 141 8.45 1.50 -1.34
C PRO A 141 7.90 1.61 0.08
N LEU A 142 8.54 0.90 1.01
CA LEU A 142 8.35 1.03 2.44
C LEU A 142 9.68 0.77 3.13
N PHE A 143 9.98 1.60 4.14
CA PHE A 143 11.14 1.50 5.01
C PHE A 143 10.69 1.50 6.46
N TYR A 144 11.53 0.98 7.34
CA TYR A 144 11.33 1.07 8.77
C TYR A 144 12.63 1.46 9.47
N GLY A 145 12.52 1.96 10.68
CA GLY A 145 13.62 2.31 11.56
C GLY A 145 13.12 2.45 12.99
N TYR A 146 14.02 2.70 13.90
CA TYR A 146 13.70 2.83 15.33
C TYR A 146 14.03 4.24 15.81
N SER A 147 13.10 4.86 16.54
CA SER A 147 13.33 6.17 17.14
C SER A 147 14.57 6.17 18.05
N LYS A 148 15.41 7.18 17.91
CA LYS A 148 16.62 7.35 18.74
C LYS A 148 16.30 7.57 20.22
N SER A 149 15.15 8.15 20.52
CA SER A 149 14.75 8.53 21.87
C SER A 149 14.00 7.43 22.60
N SER A 150 13.09 6.73 21.93
CA SER A 150 12.19 5.77 22.57
C SER A 150 12.39 4.32 22.12
N HIS A 151 13.19 4.09 21.08
CA HIS A 151 13.35 2.79 20.40
C HIS A 151 12.05 2.21 19.83
N GLN A 152 10.99 3.03 19.72
CA GLN A 152 9.76 2.63 19.07
C GLN A 152 9.93 2.60 17.55
N ILE A 153 9.22 1.69 16.89
CA ILE A 153 9.34 1.48 15.45
C ILE A 153 8.59 2.57 14.67
N ALA A 154 9.20 2.98 13.58
CA ALA A 154 8.62 3.89 12.60
C ALA A 154 8.66 3.29 11.19
N PHE A 155 7.68 3.64 10.38
CA PHE A 155 7.56 3.24 8.98
C PHE A 155 7.40 4.46 8.09
N ALA A 156 7.95 4.41 6.88
CA ALA A 156 7.78 5.48 5.90
C ALA A 156 7.95 4.98 4.47
N SER A 157 7.31 5.64 3.53
CA SER A 157 7.50 5.37 2.10
C SER A 157 8.92 5.60 1.62
N GLU A 158 9.66 6.52 2.23
CA GLU A 158 11.06 6.81 1.86
C GLU A 158 11.95 6.98 3.09
N MET A 159 13.24 6.61 2.92
CA MET A 159 14.24 6.73 3.99
C MET A 159 14.36 8.16 4.51
N GLN A 160 14.27 9.16 3.64
CA GLN A 160 14.44 10.58 4.02
C GLN A 160 13.41 11.04 5.06
N ASN A 161 12.24 10.40 5.14
CA ASN A 161 11.26 10.69 6.18
C ASN A 161 11.72 10.24 7.58
N LEU A 162 12.64 9.26 7.65
CA LEU A 162 13.16 8.67 8.90
C LEU A 162 14.53 9.23 9.29
N ILE A 163 15.31 9.75 8.32
CA ILE A 163 16.65 10.26 8.57
C ILE A 163 16.62 11.43 9.57
N GLY A 164 17.56 11.37 10.54
CA GLY A 164 17.75 12.40 11.55
C GLY A 164 17.08 12.11 12.90
N TRP A 165 16.04 11.25 12.93
CA TRP A 165 15.33 10.89 14.16
C TRP A 165 15.21 9.37 14.41
N CYS A 166 15.43 8.55 13.36
CA CYS A 166 15.54 7.10 13.51
C CYS A 166 16.97 6.61 13.28
N ASP A 167 17.28 5.49 13.90
CA ASP A 167 18.44 4.64 13.66
C ASP A 167 17.99 3.35 12.94
N ASP A 168 18.99 2.59 12.45
CA ASP A 168 18.82 1.27 11.83
C ASP A 168 17.75 1.25 10.72
N ILE A 169 17.78 2.29 9.86
CA ILE A 169 16.81 2.45 8.79
C ILE A 169 17.07 1.39 7.72
N ARG A 170 16.05 0.56 7.43
CA ARG A 170 16.12 -0.55 6.49
C ARG A 170 14.91 -0.57 5.55
N PRO A 171 15.05 -1.16 4.34
CA PRO A 171 13.90 -1.50 3.52
C PRO A 171 12.99 -2.48 4.27
N PHE A 172 11.69 -2.26 4.19
CA PHE A 172 10.71 -3.21 4.70
C PHE A 172 10.72 -4.49 3.84
N PRO A 173 10.75 -5.69 4.44
CA PRO A 173 10.77 -6.94 3.69
C PRO A 173 9.58 -7.06 2.74
N ILE A 174 9.83 -7.44 1.49
CA ILE A 174 8.79 -7.70 0.50
C ILE A 174 7.94 -8.92 0.90
N GLY A 175 6.68 -8.96 0.45
CA GLY A 175 5.76 -10.06 0.75
C GLY A 175 5.59 -10.31 2.25
N SER A 176 5.71 -9.26 3.07
CA SER A 176 5.71 -9.41 4.52
C SER A 176 4.80 -8.38 5.18
N TYR A 177 4.36 -8.70 6.38
CA TYR A 177 3.76 -7.73 7.30
C TYR A 177 4.53 -7.70 8.63
N TYR A 178 4.46 -6.56 9.29
CA TYR A 178 4.86 -6.35 10.67
C TYR A 178 3.61 -6.32 11.54
N CYS A 179 3.62 -7.08 12.62
CA CYS A 179 2.57 -7.08 13.63
C CYS A 179 3.15 -7.61 14.95
N ASP A 180 2.74 -7.02 16.07
CA ASP A 180 3.12 -7.47 17.43
C ASP A 180 4.66 -7.65 17.60
N GLY A 181 5.45 -6.71 17.10
CA GLY A 181 6.91 -6.71 17.20
C GLY A 181 7.63 -7.67 16.24
N ARG A 182 6.94 -8.28 15.28
CA ARG A 182 7.50 -9.30 14.40
C ARG A 182 7.22 -9.01 12.94
N PHE A 183 8.21 -9.33 12.08
CA PHE A 183 8.03 -9.42 10.65
C PHE A 183 7.65 -10.85 10.28
N VAL A 184 6.57 -11.00 9.53
CA VAL A 184 6.06 -12.30 9.07
C VAL A 184 5.92 -12.24 7.55
N ARG A 185 6.60 -13.15 6.86
CA ARG A 185 6.43 -13.31 5.41
C ARG A 185 5.13 -14.04 5.13
N TYR A 186 4.26 -13.44 4.33
CA TYR A 186 3.00 -14.05 3.90
C TYR A 186 3.11 -14.63 2.49
N GLU A 187 4.03 -14.13 1.65
CA GLU A 187 4.24 -14.60 0.29
C GLU A 187 5.69 -14.44 -0.15
N ASP A 188 6.19 -15.39 -0.94
CA ASP A 188 7.48 -15.31 -1.63
C ASP A 188 7.28 -15.68 -3.10
N ILE A 189 7.43 -14.70 -3.98
CA ILE A 189 7.28 -14.90 -5.43
C ILE A 189 8.34 -15.84 -6.04
N ALA A 190 9.44 -16.07 -5.31
CA ALA A 190 10.50 -16.99 -5.73
C ALA A 190 10.22 -18.44 -5.29
N ASP A 191 9.22 -18.68 -4.44
CA ASP A 191 8.83 -20.02 -4.03
C ASP A 191 7.93 -20.66 -5.09
N VAL A 192 8.58 -21.29 -6.08
CA VAL A 192 7.91 -21.95 -7.19
C VAL A 192 7.83 -23.46 -6.88
N PRO A 193 6.63 -24.01 -6.61
CA PRO A 193 6.48 -25.40 -6.16
C PRO A 193 6.91 -26.43 -7.19
N ALA A 194 6.77 -26.15 -8.48
CA ALA A 194 7.25 -27.01 -9.57
C ALA A 194 7.41 -26.22 -10.86
N PRO A 195 8.41 -26.58 -11.72
CA PRO A 195 8.49 -26.04 -13.07
C PRO A 195 7.28 -26.45 -13.90
N MET A 196 6.79 -25.54 -14.74
CA MET A 196 5.76 -25.87 -15.73
C MET A 196 6.33 -26.85 -16.75
N GLN A 197 5.52 -27.82 -17.15
CA GLN A 197 5.88 -28.85 -18.15
C GLN A 197 5.05 -28.72 -19.44
N ASP A 198 4.48 -27.54 -19.65
CA ASP A 198 3.70 -27.24 -20.85
C ASP A 198 4.59 -27.18 -22.09
N ASP A 199 4.00 -27.38 -23.27
CA ASP A 199 4.70 -27.15 -24.52
C ASP A 199 4.96 -25.65 -24.77
N MET A 200 5.88 -25.36 -25.70
CA MET A 200 6.33 -23.99 -25.96
C MET A 200 5.18 -23.06 -26.42
N ASP A 201 4.25 -23.57 -27.23
CA ASP A 201 3.16 -22.75 -27.77
C ASP A 201 2.18 -22.37 -26.66
N THR A 202 1.89 -23.29 -25.75
CA THR A 202 1.09 -23.04 -24.55
C THR A 202 1.77 -22.02 -23.63
N ILE A 203 3.08 -22.15 -23.38
CA ILE A 203 3.85 -21.21 -22.57
C ILE A 203 3.78 -19.80 -23.16
N LEU A 204 4.05 -19.65 -24.45
CA LEU A 204 4.02 -18.36 -25.14
C LEU A 204 2.63 -17.71 -25.12
N THR A 205 1.59 -18.51 -25.32
CA THR A 205 0.20 -18.05 -25.23
C THR A 205 -0.13 -17.53 -23.83
N ASN A 206 0.22 -18.29 -22.80
CA ASN A 206 -0.01 -17.92 -21.41
C ASN A 206 0.75 -16.63 -21.01
N ILE A 207 2.00 -16.47 -21.47
CA ILE A 207 2.79 -15.24 -21.24
C ILE A 207 2.09 -14.05 -21.88
N ARG A 208 1.66 -14.18 -23.14
CA ARG A 208 0.96 -13.12 -23.87
C ARG A 208 -0.32 -12.70 -23.15
N GLU A 209 -1.18 -13.66 -22.80
CA GLU A 209 -2.45 -13.39 -22.13
C GLU A 209 -2.26 -12.73 -20.78
N LYS A 210 -1.32 -13.22 -19.97
CA LYS A 210 -1.00 -12.61 -18.66
C LYS A 210 -0.41 -11.21 -18.78
N LEU A 211 0.40 -10.95 -19.81
CA LEU A 211 0.93 -9.61 -20.06
C LEU A 211 -0.21 -8.64 -20.41
N ILE A 212 -1.08 -9.03 -21.35
CA ILE A 212 -2.23 -8.22 -21.76
C ILE A 212 -3.12 -7.92 -20.54
N ALA A 213 -3.56 -8.95 -19.83
CA ALA A 213 -4.38 -8.78 -18.63
C ALA A 213 -3.69 -7.92 -17.56
N GLY A 214 -2.36 -8.07 -17.42
CA GLY A 214 -1.55 -7.27 -16.50
C GLY A 214 -1.48 -5.78 -16.88
N VAL A 215 -1.49 -5.44 -18.17
CA VAL A 215 -1.58 -4.05 -18.65
C VAL A 215 -3.00 -3.53 -18.47
N GLU A 216 -4.00 -4.25 -18.97
CA GLU A 216 -5.40 -3.83 -18.94
C GLU A 216 -5.89 -3.48 -17.54
N LYS A 217 -5.58 -4.32 -16.52
CA LYS A 217 -6.01 -4.05 -15.13
C LYS A 217 -5.41 -2.77 -14.54
N ARG A 218 -4.29 -2.27 -15.09
CA ARG A 218 -3.63 -1.02 -14.67
C ARG A 218 -4.17 0.23 -15.34
N LEU A 219 -5.10 0.07 -16.29
CA LEU A 219 -5.77 1.18 -16.95
C LEU A 219 -6.97 1.71 -16.16
N ASP A 220 -7.43 0.99 -15.15
CA ASP A 220 -8.53 1.43 -14.26
C ASP A 220 -8.02 2.55 -13.35
N ALA A 221 -8.24 3.80 -13.77
CA ALA A 221 -7.91 5.00 -13.01
C ALA A 221 -8.96 6.08 -13.28
N ASP A 222 -9.30 6.86 -12.22
CA ASP A 222 -10.19 8.01 -12.35
C ASP A 222 -9.44 9.25 -12.88
N ALA A 223 -8.11 9.28 -12.69
CA ALA A 223 -7.24 10.31 -13.27
C ALA A 223 -6.87 9.95 -14.73
N PRO A 224 -6.57 10.96 -15.57
CA PRO A 224 -6.09 10.70 -16.93
C PRO A 224 -4.82 9.86 -16.94
N VAL A 225 -4.80 8.79 -17.74
CA VAL A 225 -3.66 7.89 -17.91
C VAL A 225 -2.81 8.33 -19.09
N GLY A 226 -1.50 8.35 -18.92
CA GLY A 226 -0.53 8.63 -19.96
C GLY A 226 0.62 7.64 -19.95
N PHE A 227 1.26 7.45 -21.09
CA PHE A 227 2.33 6.48 -21.27
C PHE A 227 3.65 7.17 -21.64
N LEU A 228 4.74 6.73 -21.01
CA LEU A 228 6.09 7.13 -21.38
C LEU A 228 6.69 6.12 -22.33
N LEU A 229 6.82 6.50 -23.60
CA LEU A 229 7.41 5.65 -24.64
C LEU A 229 8.91 5.96 -24.79
N SER A 230 9.76 5.10 -24.25
CA SER A 230 11.21 5.25 -24.34
C SER A 230 11.81 4.80 -25.69
N GLY A 231 11.01 4.14 -26.53
CA GLY A 231 11.48 3.51 -27.78
C GLY A 231 12.09 2.11 -27.59
N GLY A 232 12.20 1.62 -26.36
CA GLY A 232 12.60 0.24 -26.07
C GLY A 232 11.48 -0.76 -26.32
N LEU A 233 11.84 -2.06 -26.42
CA LEU A 233 10.89 -3.14 -26.69
C LEU A 233 9.78 -3.19 -25.63
N ASP A 234 10.13 -3.16 -24.35
CA ASP A 234 9.19 -3.32 -23.24
C ASP A 234 8.15 -2.18 -23.20
N SER A 235 8.62 -0.92 -23.30
CA SER A 235 7.73 0.25 -23.31
C SER A 235 6.84 0.28 -24.55
N SER A 236 7.37 -0.13 -25.71
CA SER A 236 6.59 -0.20 -26.95
C SER A 236 5.51 -1.28 -26.87
N LEU A 237 5.84 -2.45 -26.31
CA LEU A 237 4.89 -3.54 -26.10
C LEU A 237 3.78 -3.14 -25.11
N ALA A 238 4.13 -2.56 -23.98
CA ALA A 238 3.16 -2.08 -23.00
C ALA A 238 2.22 -1.02 -23.61
N CYS A 239 2.76 -0.01 -24.31
CA CYS A 239 1.95 1.02 -24.97
C CYS A 239 1.06 0.48 -26.10
N SER A 240 1.50 -0.56 -26.82
CA SER A 240 0.69 -1.17 -27.90
C SER A 240 -0.41 -2.07 -27.40
N THR A 241 -0.34 -2.49 -26.13
CA THR A 241 -1.33 -3.34 -25.47
C THR A 241 -2.41 -2.50 -24.79
N ALA A 242 -2.05 -1.30 -24.31
CA ALA A 242 -2.95 -0.36 -23.66
C ALA A 242 -3.80 0.44 -24.66
#